data_c7db8178584a7b605bddfd2aa80d6a41
#
_entry.id   c7db8178584a7b605bddfd2aa80d6a41
#
_cell.length_a   1.000
_cell.length_b   1.000
_cell.length_c   1.000
_cell.angle_alpha   90.00
_cell.angle_beta   90.00
_cell.angle_gamma   90.00
#
_symmetry.space_group_name_H-M   'P 1'
#
loop_
_entity.id
_entity.type
_entity.pdbx_description
1 polymer ?
#
loop_
_entity_poly.entity_id
_entity_poly.type
_entity_poly.pdbx_seq_one_letter_code
_entity_poly.pdbx_strand_id
1 'polypeptide(L)'
;MRNYIILLITFFFIACGGDKEKVEAVVEKKATDDIPMLVRDIRKCSRLYTSEYNIRKIVTYSDEPRLKGKVLGHEVDMKMPVGDRKIAIPMNVTLKGYIDFSDFSERNVRKEGERIIVTIPQPQVIVASSKIDQAGIKEYVSMMRSRFSDAEMAEFEKQGRQAVINSIPRLDIKETAAVNAAKILIPMIVKMGYDEKMITIELRNEELGIRNENMD
;
A
#
# COMPACT_ATOMS: atom_id res chain seq x y z
N MET A 1 -27.58 48.00 69.77
CA MET A 1 -28.06 47.40 68.49
C MET A 1 -27.00 47.32 67.40
N ARG A 2 -25.90 48.04 67.48
CA ARG A 2 -24.84 48.07 66.47
C ARG A 2 -23.87 46.88 66.55
N ASN A 3 -23.68 46.27 67.68
CA ASN A 3 -22.74 45.16 67.89
C ASN A 3 -23.37 43.76 67.52
N TYR A 4 -24.66 43.64 67.43
CA TYR A 4 -25.30 42.35 67.02
C TYR A 4 -25.33 42.17 65.52
N ILE A 5 -25.27 43.25 64.75
CA ILE A 5 -25.22 43.18 63.29
C ILE A 5 -23.85 42.67 62.82
N ILE A 6 -22.76 43.00 63.52
CA ILE A 6 -21.41 42.58 63.17
C ILE A 6 -21.25 41.09 63.50
N LEU A 7 -21.91 40.56 64.51
CA LEU A 7 -21.80 39.14 64.89
C LEU A 7 -22.60 38.23 63.93
N LEU A 8 -23.63 38.78 63.27
CA LEU A 8 -24.47 38.02 62.34
C LEU A 8 -23.82 37.94 60.94
N ILE A 9 -22.91 38.88 60.60
CA ILE A 9 -22.19 38.86 59.32
C ILE A 9 -20.99 37.91 59.34
N THR A 10 -20.40 37.63 60.53
CA THR A 10 -19.26 36.71 60.65
C THR A 10 -19.68 35.25 60.61
N PHE A 11 -20.96 34.89 60.77
CA PHE A 11 -21.43 33.51 60.73
C PHE A 11 -21.78 33.00 59.31
N PHE A 12 -21.76 33.91 58.30
CA PHE A 12 -22.13 33.51 56.91
C PHE A 12 -20.97 33.15 56.04
N PHE A 13 -19.72 33.19 56.52
CA PHE A 13 -18.49 32.89 55.74
C PHE A 13 -17.85 31.55 56.01
N ILE A 14 -18.46 30.61 56.77
CA ILE A 14 -17.89 29.29 57.11
C ILE A 14 -18.60 28.15 56.38
N ALA A 15 -19.40 28.44 55.34
CA ALA A 15 -20.12 27.38 54.60
C ALA A 15 -19.81 27.44 53.11
N CYS A 16 -18.52 27.44 52.70
CA CYS A 16 -18.15 27.21 51.33
C CYS A 16 -16.69 26.71 51.25
N GLY A 17 -16.41 25.59 51.90
CA GLY A 17 -15.21 24.80 51.79
C GLY A 17 -15.63 23.37 51.41
N GLY A 18 -16.31 23.21 50.32
CA GLY A 18 -16.53 21.90 49.68
C GLY A 18 -15.43 21.68 48.66
N ASP A 19 -14.37 20.99 49.09
CA ASP A 19 -13.47 20.35 48.14
C ASP A 19 -14.31 19.49 47.22
N LYS A 20 -14.52 20.00 46.01
CA LYS A 20 -14.91 19.16 44.89
C LYS A 20 -13.66 18.36 44.51
N GLU A 21 -13.40 17.28 45.20
CA GLU A 21 -12.73 16.15 44.58
C GLU A 21 -13.43 15.92 43.26
N LYS A 22 -12.78 16.36 42.18
CA LYS A 22 -13.07 15.78 40.86
C LYS A 22 -12.70 14.30 40.96
N VAL A 23 -13.67 13.52 41.35
CA VAL A 23 -13.65 12.10 40.99
C VAL A 23 -13.73 12.10 39.46
N GLU A 24 -12.56 12.16 38.82
CA GLU A 24 -12.43 11.66 37.47
C GLU A 24 -12.83 10.19 37.58
N ALA A 25 -14.07 9.92 37.27
CA ALA A 25 -14.52 8.58 36.99
C ALA A 25 -13.64 8.12 35.82
N VAL A 26 -12.57 7.41 36.14
CA VAL A 26 -11.90 6.53 35.19
C VAL A 26 -13.00 5.56 34.77
N VAL A 27 -13.70 5.90 33.71
CA VAL A 27 -14.56 4.97 33.01
C VAL A 27 -13.59 3.94 32.46
N GLU A 28 -13.38 2.91 33.27
CA GLU A 28 -12.72 1.68 32.84
C GLU A 28 -13.53 1.19 31.64
N LYS A 29 -13.06 1.57 30.44
CA LYS A 29 -13.71 1.23 29.18
C LYS A 29 -13.43 -0.26 28.98
N LYS A 30 -14.25 -1.09 29.65
CA LYS A 30 -14.21 -2.54 29.51
C LYS A 30 -14.30 -2.84 28.01
N ALA A 31 -13.29 -3.47 27.47
CA ALA A 31 -13.26 -3.84 26.06
C ALA A 31 -14.57 -4.53 25.73
N THR A 32 -15.37 -3.91 24.87
CA THR A 32 -16.59 -4.52 24.39
C THR A 32 -16.15 -5.66 23.49
N ASP A 33 -16.48 -6.89 23.88
CA ASP A 33 -16.12 -8.12 23.16
C ASP A 33 -16.98 -8.25 21.89
N ASP A 34 -16.86 -7.27 21.01
CA ASP A 34 -17.66 -7.13 19.80
C ASP A 34 -16.80 -7.35 18.55
N ILE A 35 -16.28 -8.59 18.42
CA ILE A 35 -15.56 -9.04 17.21
C ILE A 35 -16.40 -8.80 15.94
N PRO A 36 -17.72 -9.07 15.91
CA PRO A 36 -18.55 -8.75 14.74
C PRO A 36 -18.52 -7.28 14.36
N MET A 37 -18.49 -6.37 15.33
CA MET A 37 -18.39 -4.92 15.06
C MET A 37 -17.03 -4.56 14.47
N LEU A 38 -15.94 -5.09 14.98
CA LEU A 38 -14.59 -4.91 14.44
C LEU A 38 -14.51 -5.40 12.99
N VAL A 39 -15.01 -6.61 12.72
CA VAL A 39 -15.03 -7.19 11.37
C VAL A 39 -15.83 -6.31 10.41
N ARG A 40 -17.01 -5.84 10.83
CA ARG A 40 -17.82 -4.94 10.02
C ARG A 40 -17.11 -3.63 9.69
N ASP A 41 -16.41 -3.05 10.67
CA ASP A 41 -15.73 -1.77 10.48
C ASP A 41 -14.48 -1.91 9.60
N ILE A 42 -13.74 -3.00 9.71
CA ILE A 42 -12.64 -3.34 8.79
C ILE A 42 -13.17 -3.56 7.37
N ARG A 43 -14.26 -4.31 7.19
CA ARG A 43 -14.86 -4.60 5.88
C ARG A 43 -15.43 -3.37 5.17
N LYS A 44 -15.79 -2.31 5.88
CA LYS A 44 -16.19 -1.03 5.25
C LYS A 44 -15.10 -0.47 4.33
N CYS A 45 -13.83 -0.77 4.64
CA CYS A 45 -12.70 -0.48 3.80
C CYS A 45 -12.41 -1.71 2.93
N SER A 46 -13.24 -2.00 1.91
CA SER A 46 -13.05 -3.20 1.06
C SER A 46 -11.62 -3.31 0.51
N ARG A 47 -10.98 -2.19 0.16
CA ARG A 47 -9.56 -2.10 -0.20
C ARG A 47 -8.90 -0.95 0.54
N LEU A 48 -7.91 -1.28 1.37
CA LEU A 48 -7.13 -0.31 2.13
C LEU A 48 -5.81 -0.03 1.41
N TYR A 49 -5.71 1.09 0.71
CA TYR A 49 -4.47 1.54 0.05
C TYR A 49 -3.57 2.21 1.09
N THR A 50 -2.39 1.66 1.30
CA THR A 50 -1.50 2.06 2.41
C THR A 50 -0.10 2.41 1.98
N SER A 51 0.29 2.13 0.74
CA SER A 51 1.59 2.53 0.19
C SER A 51 1.47 3.00 -1.26
N GLU A 52 2.33 3.94 -1.65
CA GLU A 52 2.44 4.45 -3.01
C GLU A 52 3.90 4.63 -3.37
N TYR A 53 4.29 4.14 -4.55
CA TYR A 53 5.63 4.25 -5.09
C TYR A 53 5.58 4.88 -6.49
N ASN A 54 6.33 5.95 -6.68
CA ASN A 54 6.49 6.60 -7.97
C ASN A 54 7.85 6.21 -8.56
N ILE A 55 7.84 5.44 -9.64
CA ILE A 55 9.02 4.89 -10.29
C ILE A 55 9.22 5.59 -11.62
N ARG A 56 10.41 6.15 -11.85
CA ARG A 56 10.84 6.61 -13.14
C ARG A 56 11.65 5.52 -13.83
N LYS A 57 11.16 5.02 -14.97
CA LYS A 57 11.82 4.01 -15.80
C LYS A 57 12.20 4.64 -17.14
N ILE A 58 13.42 4.40 -17.60
CA ILE A 58 13.83 4.74 -18.95
C ILE A 58 13.83 3.46 -19.78
N VAL A 59 13.00 3.42 -20.81
CA VAL A 59 13.00 2.35 -21.82
C VAL A 59 13.90 2.77 -22.95
N THR A 60 14.88 1.96 -23.28
CA THR A 60 15.79 2.20 -24.40
C THR A 60 15.60 1.13 -25.46
N TYR A 61 15.55 1.54 -26.70
CA TYR A 61 15.48 0.64 -27.83
C TYR A 61 16.50 1.05 -28.90
N SER A 62 17.14 0.05 -29.53
CA SER A 62 18.06 0.24 -30.62
C SER A 62 17.72 -0.75 -31.72
N ASP A 63 17.49 -0.22 -32.91
CA ASP A 63 17.15 -0.98 -34.11
C ASP A 63 18.28 -0.85 -35.12
N GLU A 64 19.00 -1.94 -35.32
CA GLU A 64 20.07 -2.10 -36.29
C GLU A 64 19.65 -3.12 -37.33
N PRO A 65 19.26 -2.73 -38.54
CA PRO A 65 18.90 -3.68 -39.59
C PRO A 65 20.08 -4.58 -39.94
N ARG A 66 19.84 -5.88 -39.93
CA ARG A 66 20.83 -6.89 -40.29
C ARG A 66 20.31 -7.80 -41.40
N LEU A 67 21.12 -8.02 -42.41
CA LEU A 67 20.84 -9.02 -43.44
C LEU A 67 21.33 -10.36 -42.96
N LYS A 68 20.41 -11.28 -42.70
CA LYS A 68 20.70 -12.65 -42.33
C LYS A 68 20.32 -13.58 -43.47
N GLY A 69 21.22 -14.46 -43.87
CA GLY A 69 20.99 -15.40 -44.94
C GLY A 69 22.08 -16.46 -45.05
N LYS A 70 21.92 -17.43 -45.97
CA LYS A 70 22.93 -18.43 -46.30
C LYS A 70 23.46 -18.12 -47.69
N VAL A 71 24.76 -17.93 -47.82
CA VAL A 71 25.44 -17.80 -49.09
C VAL A 71 26.46 -18.90 -49.22
N LEU A 72 26.34 -19.72 -50.23
CA LEU A 72 27.22 -20.88 -50.49
C LEU A 72 27.36 -21.83 -49.28
N GLY A 73 26.29 -22.04 -48.55
CA GLY A 73 26.27 -22.90 -47.36
C GLY A 73 26.77 -22.27 -46.07
N HIS A 74 27.29 -21.05 -46.07
CA HIS A 74 27.74 -20.29 -44.93
C HIS A 74 26.66 -19.33 -44.46
N GLU A 75 26.45 -19.23 -43.14
CA GLU A 75 25.55 -18.22 -42.56
C GLU A 75 26.22 -16.84 -42.65
N VAL A 76 25.51 -15.89 -43.24
CA VAL A 76 25.93 -14.50 -43.34
C VAL A 76 25.01 -13.64 -42.48
N ASP A 77 25.59 -12.88 -41.56
CA ASP A 77 24.91 -11.90 -40.71
C ASP A 77 25.67 -10.55 -40.83
N MET A 78 25.22 -9.71 -41.76
CA MET A 78 25.84 -8.41 -42.04
C MET A 78 24.93 -7.27 -41.63
N LYS A 79 25.52 -6.24 -40.98
CA LYS A 79 24.82 -4.98 -40.70
C LYS A 79 24.55 -4.26 -42.04
N MET A 80 23.28 -3.85 -42.24
CA MET A 80 22.93 -3.10 -43.45
C MET A 80 23.40 -1.64 -43.32
N PRO A 81 23.87 -1.01 -44.40
CA PRO A 81 24.40 0.36 -44.37
C PRO A 81 23.30 1.44 -44.36
N VAL A 82 22.07 1.09 -43.99
CA VAL A 82 20.93 2.05 -43.92
C VAL A 82 20.88 2.84 -42.60
N GLY A 83 21.80 2.54 -41.68
CA GLY A 83 21.91 3.22 -40.38
C GLY A 83 20.96 2.73 -39.31
N ASP A 84 21.16 3.26 -38.11
CA ASP A 84 20.49 2.82 -36.90
C ASP A 84 19.37 3.78 -36.50
N ARG A 85 18.39 3.27 -35.73
CA ARG A 85 17.45 4.08 -34.96
C ARG A 85 17.63 3.76 -33.46
N LYS A 86 17.65 4.78 -32.64
CA LYS A 86 17.74 4.65 -31.18
C LYS A 86 16.74 5.57 -30.50
N ILE A 87 16.14 5.10 -29.45
CA ILE A 87 15.20 5.90 -28.67
C ILE A 87 15.36 5.62 -27.19
N ALA A 88 15.22 6.66 -26.38
CA ALA A 88 15.13 6.58 -24.93
C ALA A 88 13.84 7.28 -24.50
N ILE A 89 12.97 6.53 -23.84
CA ILE A 89 11.63 6.94 -23.45
C ILE A 89 11.54 6.92 -21.92
N PRO A 90 11.54 8.09 -21.26
CA PRO A 90 11.28 8.16 -19.84
C PRO A 90 9.79 7.90 -19.57
N MET A 91 9.51 7.05 -18.58
CA MET A 91 8.17 6.72 -18.13
C MET A 91 8.06 6.95 -16.63
N ASN A 92 6.94 7.49 -16.19
CA ASN A 92 6.57 7.58 -14.78
C ASN A 92 5.46 6.55 -14.51
N VAL A 93 5.73 5.63 -13.59
CA VAL A 93 4.81 4.55 -13.20
C VAL A 93 4.51 4.68 -11.72
N THR A 94 3.22 4.76 -11.36
CA THR A 94 2.77 4.77 -9.98
C THR A 94 2.26 3.39 -9.60
N LEU A 95 2.87 2.80 -8.58
CA LEU A 95 2.41 1.57 -7.94
C LEU A 95 1.68 1.90 -6.65
N LYS A 96 0.60 1.18 -6.35
CA LYS A 96 -0.09 1.26 -5.05
C LYS A 96 -0.17 -0.12 -4.42
N GLY A 97 0.27 -0.20 -3.17
CA GLY A 97 0.07 -1.35 -2.31
C GLY A 97 -1.23 -1.22 -1.52
N TYR A 98 -2.01 -2.29 -1.46
CA TYR A 98 -3.28 -2.34 -0.74
C TYR A 98 -3.51 -3.70 -0.12
N ILE A 99 -4.41 -3.73 0.87
CA ILE A 99 -4.94 -4.96 1.45
C ILE A 99 -6.41 -5.07 1.07
N ASP A 100 -6.84 -6.24 0.59
CA ASP A 100 -8.23 -6.52 0.25
C ASP A 100 -8.93 -7.18 1.43
N PHE A 101 -9.89 -6.48 2.02
CA PHE A 101 -10.69 -6.95 3.15
C PHE A 101 -12.06 -7.48 2.74
N SER A 102 -12.33 -7.71 1.45
CA SER A 102 -13.65 -8.19 0.98
C SER A 102 -14.06 -9.50 1.64
N ASP A 103 -13.10 -10.42 1.83
CA ASP A 103 -13.31 -11.72 2.46
C ASP A 103 -12.96 -11.75 3.95
N PHE A 104 -12.70 -10.59 4.56
CA PHE A 104 -12.38 -10.51 5.98
C PHE A 104 -13.60 -10.89 6.82
N SER A 105 -13.39 -11.74 7.82
CA SER A 105 -14.46 -12.31 8.64
C SER A 105 -13.98 -12.54 10.09
N GLU A 106 -14.88 -12.96 10.95
CA GLU A 106 -14.56 -13.29 12.36
C GLU A 106 -13.44 -14.32 12.49
N ARG A 107 -13.29 -15.22 11.51
CA ARG A 107 -12.17 -16.19 11.46
C ARG A 107 -10.79 -15.55 11.41
N ASN A 108 -10.72 -14.30 11.01
CA ASN A 108 -9.50 -13.52 10.94
C ASN A 108 -9.15 -12.81 12.27
N VAL A 109 -10.02 -12.93 13.27
CA VAL A 109 -9.83 -12.30 14.58
C VAL A 109 -9.87 -13.39 15.65
N ARG A 110 -8.80 -13.49 16.43
CA ARG A 110 -8.70 -14.42 17.57
C ARG A 110 -8.48 -13.64 18.84
N LYS A 111 -9.08 -14.10 19.92
CA LYS A 111 -8.84 -13.57 21.26
C LYS A 111 -8.18 -14.63 22.12
N GLU A 112 -7.05 -14.28 22.70
CA GLU A 112 -6.27 -15.14 23.60
C GLU A 112 -6.09 -14.43 24.95
N GLY A 113 -7.02 -14.68 25.87
CA GLY A 113 -7.13 -13.92 27.12
C GLY A 113 -7.47 -12.45 26.84
N GLU A 114 -6.58 -11.54 27.23
CA GLU A 114 -6.72 -10.10 26.96
C GLU A 114 -6.13 -9.68 25.61
N ARG A 115 -5.37 -10.56 24.95
CA ARG A 115 -4.75 -10.30 23.66
C ARG A 115 -5.74 -10.50 22.53
N ILE A 116 -5.76 -9.57 21.57
CA ILE A 116 -6.47 -9.70 20.30
C ILE A 116 -5.47 -9.84 19.15
N ILE A 117 -5.66 -10.84 18.34
CA ILE A 117 -4.82 -11.16 17.17
C ILE A 117 -5.68 -10.99 15.93
N VAL A 118 -5.26 -10.13 15.04
CA VAL A 118 -5.94 -9.84 13.77
C VAL A 118 -5.07 -10.29 12.61
N THR A 119 -5.51 -11.33 11.90
CA THR A 119 -4.82 -11.87 10.73
C THR A 119 -5.31 -11.17 9.47
N ILE A 120 -4.50 -10.28 8.91
CA ILE A 120 -4.84 -9.53 7.69
C ILE A 120 -4.40 -10.29 6.44
N PRO A 121 -5.12 -10.10 5.29
CA PRO A 121 -4.71 -10.67 4.01
C PRO A 121 -3.35 -10.16 3.55
N GLN A 122 -2.69 -10.92 2.68
CA GLN A 122 -1.43 -10.50 2.05
C GLN A 122 -1.62 -9.24 1.23
N PRO A 123 -0.71 -8.25 1.36
CA PRO A 123 -0.75 -7.05 0.55
C PRO A 123 -0.61 -7.36 -0.94
N GLN A 124 -1.38 -6.66 -1.74
CA GLN A 124 -1.35 -6.72 -3.20
C GLN A 124 -0.81 -5.42 -3.78
N VAL A 125 -0.30 -5.46 -4.99
CA VAL A 125 0.23 -4.29 -5.69
C VAL A 125 -0.43 -4.14 -7.03
N ILE A 126 -0.86 -2.91 -7.34
CA ILE A 126 -1.40 -2.56 -8.66
C ILE A 126 -0.58 -1.43 -9.29
N VAL A 127 -0.58 -1.42 -10.62
CA VAL A 127 -0.12 -0.26 -11.40
C VAL A 127 -1.30 0.72 -11.49
N ALA A 128 -1.22 1.80 -10.70
CA ALA A 128 -2.27 2.80 -10.65
C ALA A 128 -2.21 3.76 -11.85
N SER A 129 -1.00 4.06 -12.34
CA SER A 129 -0.80 4.84 -13.56
C SER A 129 0.51 4.47 -14.25
N SER A 130 0.55 4.67 -15.57
CA SER A 130 1.75 4.59 -16.40
C SER A 130 1.67 5.71 -17.44
N LYS A 131 2.66 6.59 -17.48
CA LYS A 131 2.69 7.75 -18.38
C LYS A 131 4.06 7.93 -18.96
N ILE A 132 4.13 8.13 -20.28
CA ILE A 132 5.35 8.55 -20.97
C ILE A 132 5.58 10.04 -20.71
N ASP A 133 6.82 10.40 -20.36
CA ASP A 133 7.28 11.78 -20.34
C ASP A 133 7.67 12.19 -21.77
N GLN A 134 6.70 12.70 -22.51
CA GLN A 134 6.86 13.07 -23.92
C GLN A 134 7.99 14.08 -24.12
N ALA A 135 8.15 15.04 -23.22
CA ALA A 135 9.19 16.07 -23.30
C ALA A 135 10.61 15.50 -23.06
N GLY A 136 10.71 14.37 -22.38
CA GLY A 136 11.96 13.71 -22.06
C GLY A 136 12.41 12.69 -23.12
N ILE A 137 11.62 12.42 -24.16
CA ILE A 137 11.99 11.46 -25.20
C ILE A 137 13.21 11.96 -25.97
N LYS A 138 14.19 11.08 -26.12
CA LYS A 138 15.38 11.31 -26.95
C LYS A 138 15.42 10.29 -28.07
N GLU A 139 15.38 10.76 -29.30
CA GLU A 139 15.36 9.94 -30.50
C GLU A 139 16.57 10.27 -31.37
N TYR A 140 17.21 9.23 -31.90
CA TYR A 140 18.21 9.30 -32.96
C TYR A 140 17.75 8.45 -34.12
N VAL A 141 17.62 9.02 -35.30
CA VAL A 141 17.20 8.35 -36.53
C VAL A 141 18.16 8.72 -37.64
N SER A 142 18.80 7.71 -38.26
CA SER A 142 19.64 7.92 -39.43
C SER A 142 18.83 8.43 -40.62
N MET A 143 19.46 9.24 -41.50
CA MET A 143 18.79 9.93 -42.60
C MET A 143 17.98 8.99 -43.54
N MET A 144 18.38 7.74 -43.67
CA MET A 144 17.72 6.73 -44.53
C MET A 144 16.66 5.91 -43.82
N ARG A 145 16.26 6.29 -42.58
CA ARG A 145 15.29 5.58 -41.74
C ARG A 145 14.09 6.46 -41.40
N SER A 146 12.92 5.85 -41.31
CA SER A 146 11.72 6.51 -40.79
C SER A 146 11.78 6.64 -39.26
N ARG A 147 11.12 7.65 -38.72
CA ARG A 147 10.92 7.80 -37.27
C ARG A 147 10.13 6.63 -36.70
N PHE A 148 10.18 6.49 -35.37
CA PHE A 148 9.36 5.52 -34.70
C PHE A 148 7.88 5.88 -34.82
N SER A 149 7.05 4.89 -35.10
CA SER A 149 5.61 5.02 -35.24
C SER A 149 4.92 5.01 -33.86
N ASP A 150 3.68 5.48 -33.81
CA ASP A 150 2.85 5.42 -32.60
C ASP A 150 2.64 3.98 -32.10
N ALA A 151 2.57 3.02 -33.02
CA ALA A 151 2.45 1.60 -32.66
C ALA A 151 3.73 1.08 -31.96
N GLU A 152 4.91 1.46 -32.45
CA GLU A 152 6.18 1.11 -31.80
C GLU A 152 6.27 1.79 -30.41
N MET A 153 5.83 3.05 -30.29
CA MET A 153 5.78 3.79 -29.03
C MET A 153 4.87 3.11 -28.00
N ALA A 154 3.70 2.64 -28.43
CA ALA A 154 2.77 1.90 -27.57
C ALA A 154 3.37 0.57 -27.08
N GLU A 155 4.11 -0.13 -27.94
CA GLU A 155 4.80 -1.37 -27.54
C GLU A 155 5.94 -1.09 -26.53
N PHE A 156 6.69 -0.01 -26.70
CA PHE A 156 7.72 0.40 -25.74
C PHE A 156 7.12 0.77 -24.38
N GLU A 157 5.97 1.45 -24.37
CA GLU A 157 5.24 1.71 -23.13
C GLU A 157 4.85 0.43 -22.43
N LYS A 158 4.29 -0.53 -23.15
CA LYS A 158 3.91 -1.84 -22.62
C LYS A 158 5.11 -2.59 -22.04
N GLN A 159 6.24 -2.61 -22.75
CA GLN A 159 7.49 -3.22 -22.28
C GLN A 159 8.02 -2.53 -21.02
N GLY A 160 7.98 -1.22 -20.98
CA GLY A 160 8.39 -0.43 -19.81
C GLY A 160 7.53 -0.73 -18.60
N ARG A 161 6.21 -0.78 -18.77
CA ARG A 161 5.26 -1.17 -17.73
C ARG A 161 5.53 -2.59 -17.22
N GLN A 162 5.73 -3.54 -18.12
CA GLN A 162 6.03 -4.92 -17.76
C GLN A 162 7.35 -5.03 -16.99
N ALA A 163 8.37 -4.27 -17.39
CA ALA A 163 9.64 -4.24 -16.66
C ALA A 163 9.50 -3.70 -15.23
N VAL A 164 8.61 -2.73 -15.00
CA VAL A 164 8.29 -2.25 -13.65
C VAL A 164 7.53 -3.32 -12.86
N ILE A 165 6.52 -3.95 -13.46
CA ILE A 165 5.77 -5.06 -12.82
C ILE A 165 6.73 -6.17 -12.38
N ASN A 166 7.66 -6.57 -13.24
CA ASN A 166 8.65 -7.59 -12.94
C ASN A 166 9.64 -7.17 -11.82
N SER A 167 9.73 -5.88 -11.51
CA SER A 167 10.56 -5.38 -10.40
C SER A 167 9.84 -5.36 -9.06
N ILE A 168 8.50 -5.48 -9.02
CA ILE A 168 7.70 -5.42 -7.79
C ILE A 168 8.21 -6.35 -6.67
N PRO A 169 8.61 -7.62 -6.95
CA PRO A 169 9.12 -8.52 -5.90
C PRO A 169 10.42 -8.04 -5.22
N ARG A 170 11.12 -7.07 -5.81
CA ARG A 170 12.35 -6.48 -5.26
C ARG A 170 12.11 -5.16 -4.53
N LEU A 171 10.86 -4.72 -4.48
CA LEU A 171 10.45 -3.48 -3.83
C LEU A 171 9.75 -3.83 -2.52
N ASP A 172 10.06 -3.12 -1.44
CA ASP A 172 9.45 -3.31 -0.12
C ASP A 172 8.02 -2.72 -0.04
N ILE A 173 7.31 -2.67 -1.18
CA ILE A 173 5.99 -2.04 -1.27
C ILE A 173 4.93 -2.85 -0.51
N LYS A 174 5.03 -4.18 -0.53
CA LYS A 174 4.10 -5.06 0.19
C LYS A 174 4.34 -4.97 1.70
N GLU A 175 5.58 -5.02 2.12
CA GLU A 175 6.00 -4.90 3.51
C GLU A 175 5.58 -3.54 4.07
N THR A 176 5.86 -2.47 3.31
CA THR A 176 5.42 -1.11 3.66
C THR A 176 3.89 -1.03 3.76
N ALA A 177 3.17 -1.67 2.83
CA ALA A 177 1.71 -1.71 2.87
C ALA A 177 1.18 -2.42 4.12
N ALA A 178 1.78 -3.53 4.53
CA ALA A 178 1.41 -4.26 5.73
C ALA A 178 1.65 -3.44 7.00
N VAL A 179 2.84 -2.84 7.13
CA VAL A 179 3.20 -1.99 8.28
C VAL A 179 2.25 -0.79 8.40
N ASN A 180 1.96 -0.12 7.28
CA ASN A 180 1.05 1.02 7.29
C ASN A 180 -0.39 0.62 7.58
N ALA A 181 -0.83 -0.56 7.13
CA ALA A 181 -2.15 -1.09 7.51
C ALA A 181 -2.25 -1.32 9.02
N ALA A 182 -1.23 -1.91 9.64
CA ALA A 182 -1.19 -2.08 11.09
C ALA A 182 -1.30 -0.74 11.83
N LYS A 183 -0.59 0.30 11.37
CA LYS A 183 -0.67 1.66 11.93
C LYS A 183 -2.08 2.27 11.85
N ILE A 184 -2.91 1.84 10.90
CA ILE A 184 -4.30 2.28 10.76
C ILE A 184 -5.23 1.42 11.62
N LEU A 185 -5.02 0.11 11.64
CA LEU A 185 -5.90 -0.84 12.33
C LEU A 185 -5.72 -0.78 13.86
N ILE A 186 -4.50 -0.66 14.36
CA ILE A 186 -4.22 -0.63 15.81
C ILE A 186 -5.02 0.48 16.51
N PRO A 187 -4.98 1.77 16.09
CA PRO A 187 -5.78 2.80 16.73
C PRO A 187 -7.28 2.56 16.66
N MET A 188 -7.77 1.88 15.63
CA MET A 188 -9.19 1.53 15.50
C MET A 188 -9.59 0.50 16.57
N ILE A 189 -8.73 -0.51 16.79
CA ILE A 189 -8.95 -1.54 17.81
C ILE A 189 -8.83 -0.94 19.22
N VAL A 190 -7.88 -0.03 19.45
CA VAL A 190 -7.74 0.71 20.73
C VAL A 190 -9.01 1.50 21.06
N LYS A 191 -9.66 2.12 20.07
CA LYS A 191 -10.93 2.84 20.27
C LYS A 191 -12.06 1.92 20.73
N MET A 192 -11.97 0.61 20.49
CA MET A 192 -12.93 -0.40 20.97
C MET A 192 -12.65 -0.83 22.43
N GLY A 193 -11.57 -0.32 23.04
CA GLY A 193 -11.24 -0.55 24.45
C GLY A 193 -10.13 -1.58 24.69
N TYR A 194 -9.44 -2.04 23.65
CA TYR A 194 -8.26 -2.91 23.82
C TYR A 194 -7.00 -2.07 24.13
N ASP A 195 -6.14 -2.60 25.00
CA ASP A 195 -4.81 -2.02 25.21
C ASP A 195 -3.94 -2.25 23.97
N GLU A 196 -3.24 -1.21 23.53
CA GLU A 196 -2.36 -1.28 22.35
C GLU A 196 -1.33 -2.41 22.44
N LYS A 197 -0.80 -2.68 23.64
CA LYS A 197 0.18 -3.74 23.90
C LYS A 197 -0.40 -5.17 23.75
N MET A 198 -1.71 -5.28 23.81
CA MET A 198 -2.44 -6.54 23.67
C MET A 198 -2.93 -6.78 22.23
N ILE A 199 -2.64 -5.87 21.31
CA ILE A 199 -3.03 -6.00 19.91
C ILE A 199 -1.86 -6.55 19.10
N THR A 200 -2.12 -7.62 18.35
CA THR A 200 -1.18 -8.21 17.41
C THR A 200 -1.80 -8.23 16.02
N ILE A 201 -1.09 -7.71 15.02
CA ILE A 201 -1.49 -7.80 13.62
C ILE A 201 -0.55 -8.80 12.93
N GLU A 202 -1.11 -9.83 12.33
CA GLU A 202 -0.38 -10.88 11.62
C GLU A 202 -0.78 -10.89 10.14
N LEU A 203 0.16 -11.23 9.27
CA LEU A 203 -0.16 -11.52 7.87
C LEU A 203 -0.64 -12.97 7.75
N ARG A 204 -1.64 -13.18 6.91
CA ARG A 204 -2.07 -14.54 6.56
C ARG A 204 -0.90 -15.23 5.86
N ASN A 205 -0.43 -16.34 6.45
CA ASN A 205 0.49 -17.22 5.74
C ASN A 205 -0.26 -17.80 4.53
N GLU A 206 0.28 -17.65 3.33
CA GLU A 206 -0.14 -18.47 2.20
C GLU A 206 0.32 -19.91 2.53
N GLU A 207 -0.58 -20.74 3.04
CA GLU A 207 -0.42 -22.17 2.84
C GLU A 207 -0.36 -22.35 1.32
N LEU A 208 0.80 -22.74 0.82
CA LEU A 208 0.93 -23.31 -0.51
C LEU A 208 -0.04 -24.49 -0.56
N GLY A 209 -1.23 -24.22 -1.05
CA GLY A 209 -2.22 -25.24 -1.39
C GLY A 209 -1.64 -26.07 -2.53
N ILE A 210 -0.70 -26.97 -2.17
CA ILE A 210 -0.37 -28.11 -3.01
C ILE A 210 -1.59 -28.99 -2.90
N ARG A 211 -2.57 -28.72 -3.75
CA ARG A 211 -3.63 -29.65 -4.05
C ARG A 211 -2.95 -30.78 -4.81
N ASN A 212 -2.59 -31.83 -4.11
CA ASN A 212 -2.23 -33.10 -4.73
C ASN A 212 -3.51 -33.65 -5.42
N GLU A 213 -3.77 -33.19 -6.62
CA GLU A 213 -4.63 -33.88 -7.57
C GLU A 213 -3.80 -34.93 -8.29
N ASN A 214 -3.49 -36.02 -7.58
CA ASN A 214 -3.11 -37.30 -8.21
C ASN A 214 -3.22 -38.39 -7.15
N MET A 215 -4.41 -38.88 -6.97
CA MET A 215 -4.68 -40.29 -6.63
C MET A 215 -6.17 -40.56 -6.89
N ASP A 216 -6.45 -40.97 -8.13
CA ASP A 216 -7.27 -42.14 -8.45
C ASP A 216 -7.11 -42.44 -9.95
#